data_ad944602bf8ea0bd8675523ae00dca88
#
_entry.id   ad944602bf8ea0bd8675523ae00dca88
#
_cell.length_a   1.000
_cell.length_b   1.000
_cell.length_c   1.000
_cell.angle_alpha   90.00
_cell.angle_beta   90.00
_cell.angle_gamma   90.00
#
_symmetry.space_group_name_H-M   'P 1'
#
loop_
_entity.id
_entity.type
_entity.pdbx_description
1 polymer ?
#
loop_
_entity_poly.entity_id
_entity_poly.type
_entity_poly.pdbx_seq_one_letter_code
_entity_poly.pdbx_strand_id
1 'polypeptide(L)'
;MYQAKHHGRGRVCLFSTGQDPLPGTLQWQPAHACGHPRIDADHRQLYLLANRLLEHMQDPGIHPDALLADMAQIFEMARQHFLLEEQVLAQYGYEELAAHRQEHQHLLKKAGQLMAAAQAGTLGNDALLNFIIQELVVGHMSQADRRYFPLMKTCDAREAV
;
A
#
# COMPACT_ATOMS: atom_id res chain seq x y z
N MET A 1 -27.22 -23.47 -24.94
CA MET A 1 -26.79 -23.90 -23.60
C MET A 1 -25.26 -23.90 -23.56
N TYR A 2 -24.65 -22.82 -23.12
CA TYR A 2 -23.21 -22.77 -22.81
C TYR A 2 -23.01 -21.91 -21.59
N GLN A 3 -22.67 -22.54 -20.46
CA GLN A 3 -22.29 -21.85 -19.21
C GLN A 3 -20.81 -21.52 -19.29
N ALA A 4 -20.48 -20.24 -19.28
CA ALA A 4 -19.13 -19.76 -19.07
C ALA A 4 -18.83 -19.72 -17.56
N LYS A 5 -17.92 -20.57 -17.11
CA LYS A 5 -17.37 -20.56 -15.74
C LYS A 5 -16.39 -19.39 -15.60
N HIS A 6 -16.80 -18.34 -14.92
CA HIS A 6 -15.87 -17.33 -14.43
C HIS A 6 -15.09 -17.88 -13.21
N HIS A 7 -13.82 -18.16 -13.40
CA HIS A 7 -12.89 -18.43 -12.32
C HIS A 7 -12.40 -17.08 -11.77
N GLY A 8 -13.02 -16.62 -10.69
CA GLY A 8 -12.51 -15.50 -9.90
C GLY A 8 -11.30 -15.95 -9.08
N ARG A 9 -10.13 -15.36 -9.34
CA ARG A 9 -8.96 -15.45 -8.47
C ARG A 9 -8.67 -14.06 -7.92
N GLY A 10 -8.64 -13.96 -6.62
CA GLY A 10 -8.31 -12.74 -5.89
C GLY A 10 -9.29 -12.44 -4.76
N ARG A 11 -9.60 -13.44 -3.92
CA ARG A 11 -10.27 -13.18 -2.66
C ARG A 11 -9.25 -12.58 -1.68
N VAL A 12 -9.31 -11.27 -1.46
CA VAL A 12 -8.83 -10.67 -0.23
C VAL A 12 -9.72 -11.23 0.89
N CYS A 13 -9.17 -12.06 1.77
CA CYS A 13 -9.89 -12.60 2.90
C CYS A 13 -10.18 -11.50 3.91
N LEU A 14 -11.42 -11.06 3.95
CA LEU A 14 -11.97 -10.20 4.99
C LEU A 14 -12.41 -11.09 6.15
N PHE A 15 -11.65 -11.14 7.23
CA PHE A 15 -12.10 -11.73 8.49
C PHE A 15 -12.17 -10.63 9.55
N SER A 16 -13.40 -10.45 10.08
CA SER A 16 -13.75 -9.48 11.08
C SER A 16 -13.68 -10.07 12.49
N THR A 17 -13.24 -9.26 13.45
CA THR A 17 -13.64 -9.37 14.85
C THR A 17 -14.45 -8.13 15.20
N GLY A 18 -15.78 -8.28 15.18
CA GLY A 18 -16.65 -7.47 16.02
C GLY A 18 -17.23 -6.15 15.50
N GLN A 19 -17.03 -5.75 14.24
CA GLN A 19 -17.88 -4.80 13.49
C GLN A 19 -17.67 -5.10 12.01
N ASP A 20 -18.76 -5.32 11.25
CA ASP A 20 -18.66 -5.57 9.83
C ASP A 20 -18.04 -4.36 9.12
N PRO A 21 -16.83 -4.49 8.50
CA PRO A 21 -16.26 -3.40 7.76
C PRO A 21 -17.13 -3.14 6.52
N LEU A 22 -17.18 -1.88 6.12
CA LEU A 22 -17.79 -1.50 4.85
C LEU A 22 -17.18 -2.35 3.73
N PRO A 23 -17.99 -2.89 2.80
CA PRO A 23 -17.47 -3.66 1.67
C PRO A 23 -16.44 -2.83 0.90
N GLY A 24 -15.20 -3.31 0.83
CA GLY A 24 -14.12 -2.64 0.12
C GLY A 24 -13.08 -1.93 0.98
N THR A 25 -13.21 -1.94 2.32
CA THR A 25 -12.22 -1.33 3.22
C THR A 25 -10.98 -2.23 3.38
N LEU A 26 -9.79 -1.64 3.19
CA LEU A 26 -8.52 -2.30 3.43
C LEU A 26 -8.27 -2.44 4.95
N GLN A 27 -7.93 -3.64 5.42
CA GLN A 27 -7.72 -3.89 6.83
C GLN A 27 -6.26 -4.25 7.14
N TRP A 28 -5.67 -3.51 8.08
CA TRP A 28 -4.41 -3.89 8.67
C TRP A 28 -4.60 -5.11 9.56
N GLN A 29 -3.74 -6.11 9.39
CA GLN A 29 -3.73 -7.31 10.20
C GLN A 29 -2.36 -7.49 10.87
N PRO A 30 -2.27 -8.19 12.04
CA PRO A 30 -1.00 -8.47 12.69
C PRO A 30 0.03 -9.16 11.78
N ALA A 31 -0.43 -9.95 10.81
CA ALA A 31 0.42 -10.61 9.82
C ALA A 31 1.11 -9.63 8.83
N HIS A 32 0.68 -8.36 8.79
CA HIS A 32 1.32 -7.32 7.98
C HIS A 32 2.46 -6.61 8.70
N ALA A 33 2.65 -6.86 10.01
CA ALA A 33 3.73 -6.27 10.78
C ALA A 33 5.06 -6.96 10.49
N CYS A 34 6.09 -6.18 10.15
CA CYS A 34 7.46 -6.68 10.00
C CYS A 34 8.19 -6.78 11.36
N GLY A 35 7.71 -6.07 12.38
CA GLY A 35 8.31 -5.95 13.70
C GLY A 35 9.04 -4.63 13.93
N HIS A 36 9.45 -3.90 12.89
CA HIS A 36 10.09 -2.60 13.05
C HIS A 36 9.06 -1.49 13.32
N PRO A 37 9.08 -0.83 14.51
CA PRO A 37 7.98 0.03 14.97
C PRO A 37 7.63 1.17 13.99
N ARG A 38 8.64 1.80 13.38
CA ARG A 38 8.42 2.92 12.47
C ARG A 38 7.85 2.47 11.12
N ILE A 39 8.38 1.38 10.55
CA ILE A 39 7.86 0.80 9.30
C ILE A 39 6.40 0.37 9.50
N ASP A 40 6.11 -0.33 10.59
CA ASP A 40 4.76 -0.79 10.90
C ASP A 40 3.78 0.38 11.14
N ALA A 41 4.26 1.49 11.74
CA ALA A 41 3.45 2.70 11.91
C ALA A 41 3.13 3.36 10.56
N ASP A 42 4.12 3.47 9.67
CA ASP A 42 3.96 4.05 8.33
C ASP A 42 3.00 3.21 7.49
N HIS A 43 3.13 1.88 7.51
CA HIS A 43 2.20 0.97 6.82
C HIS A 43 0.76 1.16 7.29
N ARG A 44 0.51 1.23 8.63
CA ARG A 44 -0.84 1.51 9.15
C ARG A 44 -1.37 2.84 8.66
N GLN A 45 -0.53 3.86 8.63
CA GLN A 45 -0.93 5.17 8.13
C GLN A 45 -1.27 5.14 6.63
N LEU A 46 -0.51 4.42 5.82
CA LEU A 46 -0.81 4.22 4.40
C LEU A 46 -2.14 3.50 4.19
N TYR A 47 -2.47 2.48 5.01
CA TYR A 47 -3.79 1.82 4.98
C TYR A 47 -4.93 2.80 5.29
N LEU A 48 -4.76 3.69 6.29
CA LEU A 48 -5.77 4.70 6.63
C LEU A 48 -5.97 5.71 5.49
N LEU A 49 -4.89 6.20 4.89
CA LEU A 49 -4.94 7.13 3.78
C LEU A 49 -5.56 6.49 2.53
N ALA A 50 -5.22 5.22 2.24
CA ALA A 50 -5.81 4.47 1.14
C ALA A 50 -7.33 4.32 1.33
N ASN A 51 -7.78 3.94 2.53
CA ASN A 51 -9.21 3.82 2.82
C ASN A 51 -9.95 5.14 2.64
N ARG A 52 -9.39 6.26 3.14
CA ARG A 52 -9.99 7.58 2.95
C ARG A 52 -10.12 7.94 1.47
N LEU A 53 -9.08 7.69 0.67
CA LEU A 53 -9.14 7.89 -0.76
C LEU A 53 -10.23 7.03 -1.42
N LEU A 54 -10.34 5.75 -1.03
CA LEU A 54 -11.37 4.84 -1.55
C LEU A 54 -12.79 5.29 -1.17
N GLU A 55 -13.01 5.79 0.05
CA GLU A 55 -14.27 6.37 0.50
C GLU A 55 -14.64 7.61 -0.34
N HIS A 56 -13.71 8.54 -0.53
CA HIS A 56 -13.92 9.73 -1.34
C HIS A 56 -14.21 9.41 -2.81
N MET A 57 -13.56 8.39 -3.37
CA MET A 57 -13.85 7.94 -4.75
C MET A 57 -15.27 7.39 -4.93
N GLN A 58 -15.92 6.95 -3.85
CA GLN A 58 -17.30 6.43 -3.87
C GLN A 58 -18.34 7.51 -3.58
N ASP A 59 -17.93 8.70 -3.12
CA ASP A 59 -18.82 9.81 -2.82
C ASP A 59 -19.11 10.64 -4.09
N PRO A 60 -20.35 10.61 -4.63
CA PRO A 60 -20.71 11.40 -5.81
C PRO A 60 -20.64 12.92 -5.59
N GLY A 61 -20.65 13.35 -4.32
CA GLY A 61 -20.59 14.76 -3.92
C GLY A 61 -19.18 15.28 -3.67
N ILE A 62 -18.15 14.42 -3.76
CA ILE A 62 -16.79 14.84 -3.46
C ILE A 62 -16.26 15.87 -4.48
N HIS A 63 -15.64 16.93 -3.96
CA HIS A 63 -15.02 17.91 -4.82
C HIS A 63 -13.70 17.33 -5.41
N PRO A 64 -13.41 17.56 -6.71
CA PRO A 64 -12.18 17.04 -7.34
C PRO A 64 -10.89 17.42 -6.61
N ASP A 65 -10.83 18.62 -6.02
CA ASP A 65 -9.66 19.08 -5.26
C ASP A 65 -9.42 18.25 -3.99
N ALA A 66 -10.48 17.71 -3.37
CA ALA A 66 -10.33 16.83 -2.21
C ALA A 66 -9.70 15.51 -2.60
N LEU A 67 -10.08 14.95 -3.74
CA LEU A 67 -9.47 13.73 -4.28
C LEU A 67 -8.00 13.94 -4.63
N LEU A 68 -7.66 15.08 -5.26
CA LEU A 68 -6.28 15.46 -5.55
C LEU A 68 -5.45 15.62 -4.26
N ALA A 69 -6.03 16.21 -3.22
CA ALA A 69 -5.37 16.36 -1.92
C ALA A 69 -5.08 15.00 -1.26
N ASP A 70 -6.03 14.05 -1.31
CA ASP A 70 -5.83 12.69 -0.79
C ASP A 70 -4.75 11.94 -1.58
N MET A 71 -4.75 12.03 -2.90
CA MET A 71 -3.69 11.45 -3.74
C MET A 71 -2.32 12.03 -3.39
N ALA A 72 -2.22 13.35 -3.24
CA ALA A 72 -0.97 14.01 -2.86
C ALA A 72 -0.48 13.52 -1.50
N GLN A 73 -1.38 13.38 -0.53
CA GLN A 73 -1.03 12.95 0.81
C GLN A 73 -0.54 11.50 0.85
N ILE A 74 -1.23 10.57 0.17
CA ILE A 74 -0.82 9.16 0.16
C ILE A 74 0.49 8.96 -0.61
N PHE A 75 0.71 9.69 -1.72
CA PHE A 75 1.94 9.57 -2.51
C PHE A 75 3.15 10.16 -1.78
N GLU A 76 2.96 11.27 -1.07
CA GLU A 76 4.03 11.84 -0.25
C GLU A 76 4.35 10.94 0.96
N MET A 77 3.33 10.36 1.61
CA MET A 77 3.53 9.39 2.69
C MET A 77 4.29 8.15 2.19
N ALA A 78 3.93 7.61 1.03
CA ALA A 78 4.64 6.48 0.43
C ALA A 78 6.09 6.83 0.10
N ARG A 79 6.36 8.03 -0.43
CA ARG A 79 7.73 8.49 -0.71
C ARG A 79 8.59 8.57 0.55
N GLN A 80 8.05 9.12 1.63
CA GLN A 80 8.76 9.22 2.91
C GLN A 80 8.99 7.86 3.53
N HIS A 81 7.98 6.99 3.48
CA HIS A 81 8.05 5.61 3.94
C HIS A 81 9.15 4.82 3.21
N PHE A 82 9.20 4.86 1.88
CA PHE A 82 10.22 4.17 1.08
C PHE A 82 11.64 4.63 1.43
N LEU A 83 11.84 5.93 1.65
CA LEU A 83 13.15 6.43 2.08
C LEU A 83 13.55 5.91 3.47
N LEU A 84 12.62 5.88 4.41
CA LEU A 84 12.85 5.35 5.75
C LEU A 84 13.16 3.85 5.69
N GLU A 85 12.35 3.10 4.96
CA GLU A 85 12.49 1.66 4.83
C GLU A 85 13.83 1.27 4.19
N GLU A 86 14.23 1.94 3.11
CA GLU A 86 15.53 1.74 2.47
C GLU A 86 16.71 2.02 3.41
N GLN A 87 16.60 3.04 4.27
CA GLN A 87 17.62 3.34 5.28
C GLN A 87 17.70 2.22 6.32
N VAL A 88 16.56 1.76 6.80
CA VAL A 88 16.49 0.65 7.77
C VAL A 88 17.04 -0.64 7.15
N LEU A 89 16.60 -1.00 5.96
CA LEU A 89 17.07 -2.21 5.26
C LEU A 89 18.57 -2.18 4.99
N ALA A 90 19.13 -1.00 4.67
CA ALA A 90 20.58 -0.83 4.52
C ALA A 90 21.32 -1.06 5.83
N GLN A 91 20.80 -0.57 6.97
CA GLN A 91 21.41 -0.77 8.29
C GLN A 91 21.41 -2.25 8.69
N TYR A 92 20.37 -2.99 8.34
CA TYR A 92 20.25 -4.43 8.61
C TYR A 92 20.95 -5.32 7.56
N GLY A 93 21.56 -4.74 6.52
CA GLY A 93 22.30 -5.47 5.51
C GLY A 93 21.43 -6.34 4.60
N TYR A 94 20.24 -5.83 4.22
CA TYR A 94 19.33 -6.57 3.34
C TYR A 94 19.94 -6.79 1.95
N GLU A 95 20.13 -8.04 1.57
CA GLU A 95 20.86 -8.42 0.34
C GLU A 95 20.14 -7.96 -0.94
N GLU A 96 18.80 -7.99 -0.95
CA GLU A 96 17.97 -7.60 -2.11
C GLU A 96 17.64 -6.10 -2.15
N LEU A 97 18.29 -5.25 -1.34
CA LEU A 97 17.99 -3.83 -1.22
C LEU A 97 17.99 -3.10 -2.57
N ALA A 98 18.91 -3.44 -3.48
CA ALA A 98 18.99 -2.80 -4.80
C ALA A 98 17.74 -3.07 -5.65
N ALA A 99 17.25 -4.31 -5.66
CA ALA A 99 16.02 -4.69 -6.36
C ALA A 99 14.79 -4.04 -5.71
N HIS A 100 14.73 -4.01 -4.38
CA HIS A 100 13.66 -3.36 -3.62
C HIS A 100 13.57 -1.86 -3.92
N ARG A 101 14.70 -1.15 -4.00
CA ARG A 101 14.75 0.26 -4.43
C ARG A 101 14.22 0.48 -5.84
N GLN A 102 14.44 -0.45 -6.75
CA GLN A 102 13.89 -0.34 -8.10
C GLN A 102 12.36 -0.46 -8.10
N GLU A 103 11.80 -1.32 -7.25
CA GLU A 103 10.35 -1.43 -7.05
C GLU A 103 9.77 -0.09 -6.52
N HIS A 104 10.40 0.53 -5.51
CA HIS A 104 10.02 1.86 -5.01
C HIS A 104 10.04 2.93 -6.09
N GLN A 105 11.13 3.00 -6.88
CA GLN A 105 11.26 3.96 -7.98
C GLN A 105 10.15 3.78 -9.03
N HIS A 106 9.80 2.52 -9.33
CA HIS A 106 8.70 2.22 -10.26
C HIS A 106 7.36 2.73 -9.71
N LEU A 107 7.04 2.45 -8.44
CA LEU A 107 5.82 2.92 -7.78
C LEU A 107 5.74 4.44 -7.73
N LEU A 108 6.82 5.12 -7.35
CA LEU A 108 6.87 6.60 -7.31
C LEU A 108 6.70 7.24 -8.69
N LYS A 109 7.32 6.67 -9.72
CA LYS A 109 7.14 7.12 -11.11
C LYS A 109 5.68 7.00 -11.53
N LYS A 110 5.03 5.87 -11.24
CA LYS A 110 3.63 5.64 -11.57
C LYS A 110 2.70 6.56 -10.78
N ALA A 111 2.96 6.79 -9.48
CA ALA A 111 2.24 7.76 -8.67
C ALA A 111 2.28 9.17 -9.30
N GLY A 112 3.46 9.60 -9.77
CA GLY A 112 3.62 10.88 -10.48
C GLY A 112 2.81 10.95 -11.78
N GLN A 113 2.75 9.88 -12.54
CA GLN A 113 1.93 9.80 -13.77
C GLN A 113 0.43 9.89 -13.46
N LEU A 114 -0.04 9.20 -12.42
CA LEU A 114 -1.43 9.26 -11.98
C LEU A 114 -1.80 10.66 -11.48
N MET A 115 -0.90 11.32 -10.74
CA MET A 115 -1.11 12.70 -10.29
C MET A 115 -1.22 13.67 -11.47
N ALA A 116 -0.35 13.56 -12.47
CA ALA A 116 -0.40 14.37 -13.68
C ALA A 116 -1.70 14.14 -14.47
N ALA A 117 -2.15 12.88 -14.58
CA ALA A 117 -3.41 12.55 -15.24
C ALA A 117 -4.62 13.10 -14.48
N ALA A 118 -4.59 13.08 -13.14
CA ALA A 118 -5.63 13.66 -12.29
C ALA A 118 -5.73 15.18 -12.47
N GLN A 119 -4.59 15.87 -12.45
CA GLN A 119 -4.52 17.32 -12.69
C GLN A 119 -5.00 17.72 -14.10
N ALA A 120 -4.77 16.86 -15.10
CA ALA A 120 -5.26 17.05 -16.46
C ALA A 120 -6.73 16.64 -16.65
N GLY A 121 -7.40 16.08 -15.63
CA GLY A 121 -8.76 15.58 -15.72
C GLY A 121 -8.91 14.32 -16.61
N THR A 122 -7.83 13.58 -16.83
CA THR A 122 -7.81 12.37 -17.68
C THR A 122 -7.64 11.07 -16.88
N LEU A 123 -7.57 11.15 -15.55
CA LEU A 123 -7.42 9.97 -14.70
C LEU A 123 -8.71 9.14 -14.68
N GLY A 124 -8.60 7.86 -15.03
CA GLY A 124 -9.68 6.89 -14.83
C GLY A 124 -9.65 6.32 -13.40
N ASN A 125 -10.83 6.16 -12.79
CA ASN A 125 -10.97 5.59 -11.46
C ASN A 125 -10.33 4.21 -11.34
N ASP A 126 -10.49 3.34 -12.35
CA ASP A 126 -9.92 1.99 -12.36
C ASP A 126 -8.40 1.99 -12.28
N ALA A 127 -7.74 2.95 -12.95
CA ALA A 127 -6.29 3.08 -12.91
C ALA A 127 -5.79 3.46 -11.51
N LEU A 128 -6.48 4.38 -10.83
CA LEU A 128 -6.16 4.78 -9.46
C LEU A 128 -6.43 3.65 -8.46
N LEU A 129 -7.59 2.99 -8.55
CA LEU A 129 -7.94 1.83 -7.72
C LEU A 129 -6.92 0.70 -7.87
N ASN A 130 -6.57 0.35 -9.11
CA ASN A 130 -5.57 -0.69 -9.38
C ASN A 130 -4.22 -0.34 -8.75
N PHE A 131 -3.77 0.89 -8.89
CA PHE A 131 -2.50 1.33 -8.31
C PHE A 131 -2.52 1.24 -6.78
N ILE A 132 -3.54 1.82 -6.12
CA ILE A 132 -3.61 1.86 -4.65
C ILE A 132 -3.76 0.45 -4.07
N ILE A 133 -4.68 -0.35 -4.61
CA ILE A 133 -5.01 -1.66 -4.02
C ILE A 133 -4.02 -2.73 -4.48
N GLN A 134 -3.83 -2.89 -5.80
CA GLN A 134 -3.10 -4.04 -6.33
C GLN A 134 -1.58 -3.82 -6.36
N GLU A 135 -1.12 -2.60 -6.59
CA GLU A 135 0.32 -2.36 -6.71
C GLU A 135 0.92 -1.89 -5.38
N LEU A 136 0.37 -0.85 -4.75
CA LEU A 136 0.93 -0.30 -3.52
C LEU A 136 0.63 -1.20 -2.32
N VAL A 137 -0.63 -1.52 -2.02
CA VAL A 137 -0.99 -2.25 -0.79
C VAL A 137 -0.74 -3.75 -0.92
N VAL A 138 -1.30 -4.41 -1.95
CA VAL A 138 -1.19 -5.87 -2.08
C VAL A 138 0.18 -6.26 -2.64
N GLY A 139 0.59 -5.71 -3.76
CA GLY A 139 1.83 -6.09 -4.45
C GLY A 139 3.08 -5.69 -3.68
N HIS A 140 3.13 -4.47 -3.17
CA HIS A 140 4.31 -4.00 -2.44
C HIS A 140 4.22 -4.30 -0.94
N MET A 141 3.40 -3.62 -0.18
CA MET A 141 3.35 -3.76 1.29
C MET A 141 3.00 -5.16 1.78
N SER A 142 2.14 -5.92 1.06
CA SER A 142 1.72 -7.25 1.51
C SER A 142 2.50 -8.40 0.90
N GLN A 143 3.31 -8.18 -0.14
CA GLN A 143 4.09 -9.22 -0.81
C GLN A 143 5.58 -8.88 -0.89
N ALA A 144 5.97 -7.75 -1.48
CA ALA A 144 7.37 -7.40 -1.66
C ALA A 144 8.09 -7.21 -0.32
N ASP A 145 7.47 -6.47 0.61
CA ASP A 145 8.04 -6.19 1.93
C ASP A 145 8.18 -7.43 2.80
N ARG A 146 7.34 -8.43 2.61
CA ARG A 146 7.45 -9.70 3.34
C ARG A 146 8.78 -10.41 3.16
N ARG A 147 9.52 -10.14 2.09
CA ARG A 147 10.82 -10.74 1.83
C ARG A 147 11.83 -10.39 2.91
N TYR A 148 11.77 -9.19 3.49
CA TYR A 148 12.68 -8.77 4.55
C TYR A 148 12.17 -9.02 5.98
N PHE A 149 10.92 -9.43 6.18
CA PHE A 149 10.36 -9.68 7.53
C PHE A 149 11.19 -10.65 8.40
N PRO A 150 11.76 -11.76 7.86
CA PRO A 150 12.62 -12.63 8.64
C PRO A 150 13.86 -11.91 9.17
N LEU A 151 14.43 -10.98 8.38
CA LEU A 151 15.60 -10.19 8.77
C LEU A 151 15.27 -9.29 9.97
N MET A 152 14.12 -8.59 9.95
CA MET A 152 13.71 -7.71 11.05
C MET A 152 13.52 -8.49 12.37
N LYS A 153 12.86 -9.65 12.31
CA LYS A 153 12.58 -10.50 13.48
C LYS A 153 13.84 -11.09 14.14
N THR A 154 14.91 -11.31 13.35
CA THR A 154 16.16 -11.84 13.90
C THR A 154 17.00 -10.77 14.60
N CYS A 155 16.82 -9.50 14.26
CA CYS A 155 17.55 -8.38 14.84
C CYS A 155 16.98 -7.93 16.18
N ASP A 156 15.65 -7.90 16.35
CA ASP A 156 15.00 -7.61 17.64
C ASP A 156 15.44 -8.59 18.74
N ALA A 157 15.68 -9.85 18.38
CA ALA A 157 16.15 -10.87 19.33
C ALA A 157 17.59 -10.65 19.79
N ARG A 158 18.39 -9.84 19.09
CA ARG A 158 19.80 -9.55 19.45
C ARG A 158 19.95 -8.30 20.31
N GLU A 159 19.01 -7.35 20.25
CA GLU A 159 18.99 -6.15 21.09
C GLU A 159 18.35 -6.40 22.46
N ALA A 160 17.69 -7.55 22.64
CA ALA A 160 17.03 -7.95 23.92
C ALA A 160 17.96 -8.77 24.85
N VAL A 161 19.24 -8.93 24.55
CA VAL A 161 20.29 -9.59 25.36
C VAL A 161 21.35 -8.56 25.72
#